data_2f3fda9ccd08b2afb57f15a8c725376c
#
_entry.id   2f3fda9ccd08b2afb57f15a8c725376c
#
_cell.length_a   1.000
_cell.length_b   1.000
_cell.length_c   1.000
_cell.angle_alpha   90.00
_cell.angle_beta   90.00
_cell.angle_gamma   90.00
#
_symmetry.space_group_name_H-M   'P 1'
#
loop_
_entity.id
_entity.type
_entity.pdbx_description
1 polymer ?
#
loop_
_entity_poly.entity_id
_entity_poly.type
_entity_poly.pdbx_seq_one_letter_code
_entity_poly.pdbx_strand_id
1 'polypeptide(L)'
;ANVAVSLTDQFYDDLSTKNALLLGAGDSINIAAKNLKKKNINDIFIANRTIEKAEVIADEVGGFAIPLKDVASRLKDADIVISAVSGSIPLIGKGAVETSLKYRKHKPIYMVDLGVPRNIESEVKNLPDIFLYTLDNIQELIKNNYQARKDAANDAQTIIDAKVEEYMNWRKSQSAFSVIKMYRDDCETIRQDCVDRSLNQLKLGKNPEDIINQLSVNLTSKLSHKPTIALNKAGQTNNRKLINLVCDIFLINKRKWKTPSEKN
;
A
#
# COMPACT_ATOMS: atom_id res chain seq x y z
N ALA A 1 -11.16 -2.71 -23.91
CA ALA A 1 -11.83 -1.41 -24.11
C ALA A 1 -11.43 -0.40 -23.01
N ASN A 2 -11.64 -0.68 -21.71
CA ASN A 2 -11.30 0.26 -20.64
C ASN A 2 -9.85 0.76 -20.70
N VAL A 3 -8.88 -0.15 -20.81
CA VAL A 3 -7.46 0.19 -20.91
C VAL A 3 -7.15 1.00 -22.15
N ALA A 4 -7.78 0.68 -23.29
CA ALA A 4 -7.62 1.44 -24.53
C ALA A 4 -8.03 2.90 -24.36
N VAL A 5 -9.12 3.17 -23.63
CA VAL A 5 -9.55 4.53 -23.32
C VAL A 5 -8.67 5.19 -22.26
N SER A 6 -8.22 4.44 -21.23
CA SER A 6 -7.32 5.02 -20.21
C SER A 6 -5.96 5.44 -20.76
N LEU A 7 -5.47 4.77 -21.79
CA LEU A 7 -4.21 5.15 -22.44
C LEU A 7 -4.30 6.49 -23.18
N THR A 8 -5.49 7.00 -23.50
CA THR A 8 -5.64 8.35 -24.11
C THR A 8 -5.09 9.45 -23.21
N ASP A 9 -5.06 9.25 -21.88
CA ASP A 9 -4.53 10.21 -20.91
C ASP A 9 -3.00 10.42 -21.04
N GLN A 10 -2.31 9.49 -21.72
CA GLN A 10 -0.88 9.62 -22.01
C GLN A 10 -0.61 10.53 -23.23
N PHE A 11 -1.63 10.77 -24.06
CA PHE A 11 -1.52 11.51 -25.31
C PHE A 11 -2.24 12.85 -25.27
N TYR A 12 -3.27 12.98 -24.45
CA TYR A 12 -4.12 14.15 -24.40
C TYR A 12 -4.47 14.49 -22.96
N ASP A 13 -4.12 15.69 -22.52
CA ASP A 13 -4.46 16.21 -21.19
C ASP A 13 -5.96 16.52 -21.07
N ASP A 14 -6.60 16.90 -22.20
CA ASP A 14 -8.01 17.24 -22.27
C ASP A 14 -8.64 16.67 -23.56
N LEU A 15 -9.74 15.95 -23.39
CA LEU A 15 -10.51 15.36 -24.48
C LEU A 15 -11.67 16.24 -24.96
N SER A 16 -11.97 17.35 -24.31
CA SER A 16 -13.12 18.22 -24.64
C SER A 16 -13.05 18.84 -26.05
N THR A 17 -11.85 18.85 -26.67
CA THR A 17 -11.60 19.33 -28.02
C THR A 17 -11.27 18.20 -28.97
N LYS A 18 -11.38 16.96 -28.58
CA LYS A 18 -10.98 15.78 -29.36
C LYS A 18 -12.20 15.02 -29.86
N ASN A 19 -12.04 14.39 -31.03
CA ASN A 19 -13.08 13.56 -31.62
C ASN A 19 -12.65 12.10 -31.67
N ALA A 20 -13.57 11.20 -31.36
CA ALA A 20 -13.36 9.76 -31.48
C ALA A 20 -14.13 9.15 -32.64
N LEU A 21 -13.48 8.23 -33.37
CA LEU A 21 -14.05 7.37 -34.36
C LEU A 21 -13.98 5.92 -33.88
N LEU A 22 -15.14 5.34 -33.62
CA LEU A 22 -15.28 3.99 -33.10
C LEU A 22 -15.81 3.05 -34.19
N LEU A 23 -15.11 1.95 -34.47
CA LEU A 23 -15.49 0.98 -35.50
C LEU A 23 -16.02 -0.28 -34.90
N GLY A 24 -17.28 -0.59 -35.14
CA GLY A 24 -18.03 -1.71 -34.62
C GLY A 24 -19.20 -1.24 -33.74
N ALA A 25 -20.04 -2.20 -33.34
CA ALA A 25 -21.19 -1.94 -32.43
C ALA A 25 -21.36 -3.10 -31.43
N GLY A 26 -20.26 -3.74 -31.04
CA GLY A 26 -20.23 -4.75 -30.00
C GLY A 26 -19.90 -4.15 -28.62
N ASP A 27 -19.88 -5.01 -27.60
CA ASP A 27 -19.65 -4.64 -26.18
C ASP A 27 -18.38 -3.80 -25.98
N SER A 28 -17.29 -4.14 -26.67
CA SER A 28 -16.03 -3.39 -26.57
C SER A 28 -16.19 -1.93 -27.02
N ILE A 29 -16.92 -1.68 -28.09
CA ILE A 29 -17.18 -0.34 -28.60
C ILE A 29 -18.14 0.41 -27.69
N ASN A 30 -19.19 -0.25 -27.22
CA ASN A 30 -20.15 0.35 -26.27
C ASN A 30 -19.42 0.81 -24.98
N ILE A 31 -18.57 -0.04 -24.43
CA ILE A 31 -17.76 0.31 -23.25
C ILE A 31 -16.81 1.47 -23.54
N ALA A 32 -16.13 1.46 -24.71
CA ALA A 32 -15.25 2.55 -25.10
C ALA A 32 -15.99 3.88 -25.25
N ALA A 33 -17.15 3.88 -25.92
CA ALA A 33 -17.97 5.06 -26.12
C ALA A 33 -18.42 5.67 -24.78
N LYS A 34 -18.93 4.85 -23.86
CA LYS A 34 -19.36 5.30 -22.52
C LYS A 34 -18.21 5.87 -21.70
N ASN A 35 -17.02 5.29 -21.79
CA ASN A 35 -15.85 5.80 -21.07
C ASN A 35 -15.31 7.09 -21.66
N LEU A 36 -15.28 7.22 -22.99
CA LEU A 36 -14.92 8.48 -23.66
C LEU A 36 -15.91 9.60 -23.31
N LYS A 37 -17.22 9.30 -23.27
CA LYS A 37 -18.24 10.26 -22.84
C LYS A 37 -18.02 10.73 -21.40
N LYS A 38 -17.68 9.82 -20.48
CA LYS A 38 -17.35 10.17 -19.09
C LYS A 38 -16.11 11.09 -18.98
N LYS A 39 -15.22 11.03 -19.98
CA LYS A 39 -14.03 11.89 -20.08
C LYS A 39 -14.31 13.20 -20.83
N ASN A 40 -15.60 13.51 -21.07
CA ASN A 40 -16.06 14.74 -21.73
C ASN A 40 -15.44 14.95 -23.13
N ILE A 41 -15.27 13.88 -23.92
CA ILE A 41 -14.84 13.99 -25.29
C ILE A 41 -15.82 14.84 -26.11
N ASN A 42 -15.33 15.60 -27.10
CA ASN A 42 -16.17 16.46 -27.91
C ASN A 42 -17.21 15.67 -28.72
N ASP A 43 -16.78 14.96 -29.77
CA ASP A 43 -17.68 14.18 -30.61
C ASP A 43 -17.25 12.71 -30.65
N ILE A 44 -18.27 11.83 -30.73
CA ILE A 44 -18.08 10.39 -30.91
C ILE A 44 -18.83 9.95 -32.18
N PHE A 45 -18.07 9.48 -33.17
CA PHE A 45 -18.60 8.86 -34.36
C PHE A 45 -18.52 7.34 -34.25
N ILE A 46 -19.63 6.65 -34.48
CA ILE A 46 -19.71 5.19 -34.38
C ILE A 46 -20.03 4.62 -35.75
N ALA A 47 -19.05 3.88 -36.30
CA ALA A 47 -19.16 3.28 -37.63
C ALA A 47 -19.47 1.79 -37.53
N ASN A 48 -20.53 1.32 -38.18
CA ASN A 48 -20.83 -0.10 -38.23
C ASN A 48 -21.41 -0.48 -39.61
N ARG A 49 -21.32 -1.80 -39.92
CA ARG A 49 -21.93 -2.34 -41.15
C ARG A 49 -23.46 -2.18 -41.13
N THR A 50 -24.08 -2.46 -39.98
CA THR A 50 -25.50 -2.30 -39.71
C THR A 50 -25.64 -0.97 -38.97
N ILE A 51 -26.20 0.04 -39.64
CA ILE A 51 -26.26 1.40 -39.11
C ILE A 51 -27.10 1.50 -37.84
N GLU A 52 -28.20 0.74 -37.80
CA GLU A 52 -29.16 0.70 -36.67
C GLU A 52 -28.46 0.27 -35.35
N LYS A 53 -27.44 -0.61 -35.44
CA LYS A 53 -26.64 -1.01 -34.27
C LYS A 53 -25.71 0.11 -33.80
N ALA A 54 -25.22 0.93 -34.70
CA ALA A 54 -24.40 2.10 -34.38
C ALA A 54 -25.27 3.20 -33.73
N GLU A 55 -26.50 3.39 -34.26
CA GLU A 55 -27.47 4.35 -33.72
C GLU A 55 -27.78 4.10 -32.27
N VAL A 56 -28.04 2.85 -31.89
CA VAL A 56 -28.31 2.50 -30.46
C VAL A 56 -27.19 3.00 -29.53
N ILE A 57 -25.93 2.79 -29.89
CA ILE A 57 -24.81 3.23 -29.07
C ILE A 57 -24.64 4.76 -29.15
N ALA A 58 -24.83 5.33 -30.33
CA ALA A 58 -24.73 6.78 -30.55
C ALA A 58 -25.76 7.53 -29.69
N ASP A 59 -26.99 7.07 -29.64
CA ASP A 59 -28.06 7.66 -28.81
C ASP A 59 -27.73 7.61 -27.33
N GLU A 60 -27.16 6.49 -26.84
CA GLU A 60 -26.76 6.35 -25.42
C GLU A 60 -25.68 7.35 -25.01
N VAL A 61 -24.76 7.71 -25.90
CA VAL A 61 -23.62 8.59 -25.57
C VAL A 61 -23.77 10.01 -26.12
N GLY A 62 -24.82 10.28 -26.89
CA GLY A 62 -25.03 11.55 -27.57
C GLY A 62 -24.00 11.76 -28.71
N GLY A 63 -23.68 10.70 -29.44
CA GLY A 63 -22.75 10.70 -30.57
C GLY A 63 -23.48 10.60 -31.91
N PHE A 64 -22.74 10.25 -32.96
CA PHE A 64 -23.21 10.17 -34.35
C PHE A 64 -22.97 8.77 -34.92
N ALA A 65 -24.00 8.13 -35.44
CA ALA A 65 -23.85 6.90 -36.22
C ALA A 65 -23.47 7.22 -37.67
N ILE A 66 -22.51 6.49 -38.21
CA ILE A 66 -22.08 6.62 -39.60
C ILE A 66 -21.96 5.26 -40.29
N PRO A 67 -22.20 5.18 -41.62
CA PRO A 67 -21.94 3.95 -42.36
C PRO A 67 -20.45 3.60 -42.36
N LEU A 68 -20.12 2.31 -42.37
CA LEU A 68 -18.73 1.83 -42.36
C LEU A 68 -17.92 2.35 -43.60
N LYS A 69 -18.59 2.56 -44.71
CA LYS A 69 -17.96 3.12 -45.92
C LYS A 69 -17.40 4.53 -45.75
N ASP A 70 -17.90 5.29 -44.79
CA ASP A 70 -17.52 6.69 -44.55
C ASP A 70 -16.33 6.82 -43.57
N VAL A 71 -15.83 5.71 -43.04
CA VAL A 71 -14.69 5.69 -42.10
C VAL A 71 -13.47 6.43 -42.67
N ALA A 72 -13.06 6.13 -43.91
CA ALA A 72 -11.87 6.72 -44.49
C ALA A 72 -11.97 8.25 -44.58
N SER A 73 -13.16 8.80 -44.91
CA SER A 73 -13.40 10.25 -45.01
C SER A 73 -13.44 10.93 -43.64
N ARG A 74 -13.79 10.19 -42.57
CA ARG A 74 -13.86 10.70 -41.19
C ARG A 74 -12.56 10.64 -40.43
N LEU A 75 -11.58 9.84 -40.90
CA LEU A 75 -10.25 9.79 -40.27
C LEU A 75 -9.58 11.17 -40.13
N LYS A 76 -9.81 12.06 -41.05
CA LYS A 76 -9.27 13.43 -40.99
C LYS A 76 -9.74 14.26 -39.80
N ASP A 77 -10.91 13.92 -39.25
CA ASP A 77 -11.53 14.65 -38.14
C ASP A 77 -11.34 13.91 -36.79
N ALA A 78 -10.81 12.66 -36.80
CA ALA A 78 -10.66 11.82 -35.65
C ALA A 78 -9.29 11.95 -34.97
N ASP A 79 -9.26 12.26 -33.70
CA ASP A 79 -8.03 12.25 -32.86
C ASP A 79 -7.81 10.88 -32.21
N ILE A 80 -8.89 10.17 -31.97
CA ILE A 80 -8.89 8.83 -31.34
C ILE A 80 -9.65 7.88 -32.28
N VAL A 81 -9.05 6.73 -32.58
CA VAL A 81 -9.68 5.67 -33.37
C VAL A 81 -9.63 4.36 -32.58
N ILE A 82 -10.78 3.73 -32.34
CA ILE A 82 -10.83 2.42 -31.70
C ILE A 82 -11.63 1.48 -32.60
N SER A 83 -11.02 0.39 -33.02
CA SER A 83 -11.62 -0.62 -33.88
C SER A 83 -11.81 -1.94 -33.16
N ALA A 84 -13.03 -2.51 -33.26
CA ALA A 84 -13.40 -3.82 -32.77
C ALA A 84 -14.47 -4.45 -33.68
N VAL A 85 -14.14 -4.60 -34.93
CA VAL A 85 -15.03 -5.19 -35.96
C VAL A 85 -14.58 -6.63 -36.24
N SER A 86 -15.54 -7.53 -36.39
CA SER A 86 -15.29 -8.86 -36.89
C SER A 86 -15.28 -8.83 -38.45
N GLY A 87 -14.13 -9.02 -39.02
CA GLY A 87 -13.98 -9.02 -40.49
C GLY A 87 -12.64 -9.62 -40.92
N SER A 88 -12.54 -10.17 -42.12
CA SER A 88 -11.33 -10.81 -42.64
C SER A 88 -10.35 -9.85 -43.37
N ILE A 89 -10.79 -8.63 -43.62
CA ILE A 89 -10.02 -7.63 -44.38
C ILE A 89 -9.86 -6.37 -43.50
N PRO A 90 -8.66 -5.78 -43.45
CA PRO A 90 -8.48 -4.52 -42.76
C PRO A 90 -9.40 -3.41 -43.32
N LEU A 91 -10.01 -2.64 -42.43
CA LEU A 91 -10.93 -1.54 -42.78
C LEU A 91 -10.19 -0.22 -42.98
N ILE A 92 -9.05 -0.07 -42.30
CA ILE A 92 -8.22 1.12 -42.33
C ILE A 92 -6.87 0.74 -42.94
N GLY A 93 -6.68 1.15 -44.18
CA GLY A 93 -5.41 0.99 -44.91
C GLY A 93 -4.46 2.16 -44.67
N LYS A 94 -3.16 1.92 -44.92
CA LYS A 94 -2.09 2.91 -44.79
C LYS A 94 -2.36 4.16 -45.62
N GLY A 95 -2.80 4.02 -46.87
CA GLY A 95 -3.06 5.16 -47.74
C GLY A 95 -4.16 6.09 -47.26
N ALA A 96 -5.21 5.56 -46.64
CA ALA A 96 -6.28 6.36 -46.02
C ALA A 96 -5.75 7.20 -44.84
N VAL A 97 -4.89 6.59 -44.03
CA VAL A 97 -4.27 7.28 -42.87
C VAL A 97 -3.28 8.36 -43.32
N GLU A 98 -2.42 8.07 -44.33
CA GLU A 98 -1.49 9.06 -44.90
C GLU A 98 -2.25 10.26 -45.47
N THR A 99 -3.34 10.03 -46.18
CA THR A 99 -4.20 11.10 -46.71
C THR A 99 -4.79 11.93 -45.58
N SER A 100 -5.30 11.28 -44.53
CA SER A 100 -5.86 11.96 -43.37
C SER A 100 -4.83 12.81 -42.63
N LEU A 101 -3.61 12.29 -42.41
CA LEU A 101 -2.52 13.05 -41.77
C LEU A 101 -2.18 14.34 -42.51
N LYS A 102 -2.16 14.32 -43.86
CA LYS A 102 -1.94 15.53 -44.68
C LYS A 102 -3.03 16.58 -44.41
N TYR A 103 -4.31 16.18 -44.42
CA TYR A 103 -5.43 17.10 -44.11
C TYR A 103 -5.37 17.64 -42.70
N ARG A 104 -4.91 16.82 -41.74
CA ARG A 104 -4.76 17.16 -40.31
C ARG A 104 -3.53 18.06 -40.05
N LYS A 105 -2.71 18.36 -41.03
CA LYS A 105 -1.42 19.06 -40.85
C LYS A 105 -0.53 18.34 -39.82
N HIS A 106 -0.46 17.04 -39.96
CA HIS A 106 0.32 16.15 -39.07
C HIS A 106 -0.06 16.18 -37.58
N LYS A 107 -1.30 16.54 -37.24
CA LYS A 107 -1.79 16.33 -35.85
C LYS A 107 -1.87 14.83 -35.57
N PRO A 108 -1.32 14.37 -34.44
CA PRO A 108 -1.24 12.95 -34.15
C PRO A 108 -2.62 12.30 -34.00
N ILE A 109 -2.67 11.01 -34.33
CA ILE A 109 -3.86 10.16 -34.13
C ILE A 109 -3.48 9.00 -33.21
N TYR A 110 -4.22 8.85 -32.13
CA TYR A 110 -4.15 7.67 -31.28
C TYR A 110 -5.10 6.60 -31.81
N MET A 111 -4.58 5.42 -32.13
CA MET A 111 -5.32 4.32 -32.74
C MET A 111 -5.22 3.05 -31.90
N VAL A 112 -6.33 2.34 -31.70
CA VAL A 112 -6.37 1.04 -31.03
C VAL A 112 -7.11 0.04 -31.89
N ASP A 113 -6.45 -1.05 -32.22
CA ASP A 113 -7.04 -2.18 -32.95
C ASP A 113 -7.28 -3.35 -32.00
N LEU A 114 -8.54 -3.57 -31.63
CA LEU A 114 -9.01 -4.71 -30.82
C LEU A 114 -9.55 -5.85 -31.69
N GLY A 115 -9.49 -5.71 -33.03
CA GLY A 115 -10.01 -6.70 -33.96
C GLY A 115 -9.13 -7.96 -34.04
N VAL A 116 -9.79 -9.11 -34.16
CA VAL A 116 -9.18 -10.39 -34.48
C VAL A 116 -10.00 -11.03 -35.61
N PRO A 117 -9.45 -11.09 -36.82
CA PRO A 117 -8.16 -10.52 -37.31
C PRO A 117 -8.13 -8.99 -37.26
N ARG A 118 -6.95 -8.40 -37.46
CA ARG A 118 -6.72 -6.95 -37.35
C ARG A 118 -7.57 -6.14 -38.34
N ASN A 119 -8.09 -5.02 -37.87
CA ASN A 119 -8.90 -4.12 -38.64
C ASN A 119 -8.09 -2.94 -39.27
N ILE A 120 -6.88 -2.74 -38.77
CA ILE A 120 -5.95 -1.70 -39.21
C ILE A 120 -4.71 -2.39 -39.80
N GLU A 121 -4.28 -1.97 -40.99
CA GLU A 121 -3.07 -2.50 -41.59
C GLU A 121 -1.83 -2.28 -40.72
N SER A 122 -0.96 -3.31 -40.68
CA SER A 122 0.23 -3.28 -39.81
C SER A 122 1.22 -2.16 -40.15
N GLU A 123 1.26 -1.76 -41.41
CA GLU A 123 2.13 -0.71 -41.96
C GLU A 123 1.76 0.68 -41.46
N VAL A 124 0.55 0.87 -40.92
CA VAL A 124 0.07 2.13 -40.33
C VAL A 124 0.92 2.53 -39.13
N LYS A 125 1.43 1.55 -38.38
CA LYS A 125 2.32 1.79 -37.19
C LYS A 125 3.64 2.53 -37.58
N ASN A 126 4.06 2.44 -38.87
CA ASN A 126 5.31 3.04 -39.35
C ASN A 126 5.13 4.49 -39.81
N LEU A 127 3.90 5.01 -39.79
CA LEU A 127 3.63 6.38 -40.15
C LEU A 127 4.02 7.33 -39.02
N PRO A 128 4.60 8.50 -39.33
CA PRO A 128 4.80 9.53 -38.31
C PRO A 128 3.44 10.01 -37.79
N ASP A 129 3.41 10.45 -36.53
CA ASP A 129 2.21 11.00 -35.89
C ASP A 129 1.06 9.99 -35.68
N ILE A 130 1.35 8.67 -35.80
CA ILE A 130 0.42 7.59 -35.48
C ILE A 130 0.90 6.78 -34.27
N PHE A 131 0.03 6.65 -33.32
CA PHE A 131 0.25 5.80 -32.14
C PHE A 131 -0.72 4.62 -32.17
N LEU A 132 -0.28 3.53 -32.84
CA LEU A 132 -1.10 2.32 -33.00
C LEU A 132 -0.82 1.28 -31.95
N TYR A 133 -1.84 0.96 -31.16
CA TYR A 133 -1.85 -0.14 -30.21
C TYR A 133 -2.73 -1.28 -30.70
N THR A 134 -2.24 -2.48 -30.60
CA THR A 134 -2.99 -3.71 -30.91
C THR A 134 -3.51 -4.35 -29.62
N LEU A 135 -4.38 -5.36 -29.76
CA LEU A 135 -4.85 -6.15 -28.63
C LEU A 135 -3.68 -6.76 -27.84
N ASP A 136 -2.65 -7.25 -28.55
CA ASP A 136 -1.45 -7.85 -27.93
C ASP A 136 -0.69 -6.81 -27.08
N ASN A 137 -0.50 -5.61 -27.60
CA ASN A 137 0.14 -4.52 -26.86
C ASN A 137 -0.65 -4.15 -25.59
N ILE A 138 -1.98 -4.11 -25.70
CA ILE A 138 -2.85 -3.84 -24.55
C ILE A 138 -2.75 -4.95 -23.49
N GLN A 139 -2.69 -6.21 -23.91
CA GLN A 139 -2.52 -7.35 -23.01
C GLN A 139 -1.17 -7.31 -22.28
N GLU A 140 -0.09 -6.99 -23.00
CA GLU A 140 1.24 -6.83 -22.43
C GLU A 140 1.29 -5.70 -21.39
N LEU A 141 0.70 -4.54 -21.70
CA LEU A 141 0.59 -3.42 -20.76
C LEU A 141 -0.19 -3.79 -19.50
N ILE A 142 -1.29 -4.54 -19.63
CA ILE A 142 -2.06 -5.03 -18.49
C ILE A 142 -1.22 -5.96 -17.63
N LYS A 143 -0.49 -6.89 -18.25
CA LYS A 143 0.37 -7.84 -17.55
C LYS A 143 1.49 -7.13 -16.79
N ASN A 144 2.16 -6.17 -17.41
CA ASN A 144 3.22 -5.39 -16.79
C ASN A 144 2.72 -4.56 -15.61
N ASN A 145 1.55 -3.90 -15.77
CA ASN A 145 0.91 -3.15 -14.69
C ASN A 145 0.47 -4.06 -13.52
N TYR A 146 -0.01 -5.27 -13.82
CA TYR A 146 -0.37 -6.24 -12.79
C TYR A 146 0.86 -6.70 -12.01
N GLN A 147 1.96 -6.99 -12.71
CA GLN A 147 3.22 -7.40 -12.08
C GLN A 147 3.78 -6.28 -11.19
N ALA A 148 3.83 -5.04 -11.68
CA ALA A 148 4.29 -3.89 -10.90
C ALA A 148 3.45 -3.67 -9.62
N ARG A 149 2.12 -3.86 -9.70
CA ARG A 149 1.25 -3.77 -8.52
C ARG A 149 1.51 -4.91 -7.53
N LYS A 150 1.78 -6.11 -8.03
CA LYS A 150 2.12 -7.26 -7.18
C LYS A 150 3.44 -7.05 -6.45
N ASP A 151 4.44 -6.53 -7.14
CA ASP A 151 5.75 -6.23 -6.56
C ASP A 151 5.63 -5.13 -5.49
N ALA A 152 4.90 -4.05 -5.77
CA ALA A 152 4.60 -3.01 -4.79
C ALA A 152 3.81 -3.53 -3.56
N ALA A 153 2.90 -4.49 -3.76
CA ALA A 153 2.18 -5.13 -2.66
C ALA A 153 3.11 -5.99 -1.78
N ASN A 154 4.07 -6.71 -2.39
CA ASN A 154 5.08 -7.47 -1.65
C ASN A 154 6.01 -6.56 -0.84
N ASP A 155 6.44 -5.44 -1.42
CA ASP A 155 7.24 -4.44 -0.72
C ASP A 155 6.48 -3.84 0.48
N ALA A 156 5.20 -3.51 0.28
CA ALA A 156 4.33 -3.04 1.35
C ALA A 156 4.16 -4.08 2.47
N GLN A 157 4.02 -5.38 2.11
CA GLN A 157 3.93 -6.46 3.10
C GLN A 157 5.20 -6.55 3.95
N THR A 158 6.37 -6.42 3.35
CA THR A 158 7.66 -6.42 4.07
C THR A 158 7.74 -5.28 5.09
N ILE A 159 7.26 -4.08 4.72
CA ILE A 159 7.21 -2.93 5.63
C ILE A 159 6.24 -3.18 6.79
N ILE A 160 5.07 -3.76 6.49
CA ILE A 160 4.06 -4.11 7.50
C ILE A 160 4.64 -5.12 8.49
N ASP A 161 5.28 -6.18 8.01
CA ASP A 161 5.85 -7.24 8.85
C ASP A 161 6.92 -6.68 9.80
N ALA A 162 7.81 -5.81 9.30
CA ALA A 162 8.81 -5.12 10.12
C ALA A 162 8.15 -4.23 11.20
N LYS A 163 7.09 -3.50 10.85
CA LYS A 163 6.36 -2.65 11.81
C LYS A 163 5.56 -3.46 12.83
N VAL A 164 5.03 -4.60 12.46
CA VAL A 164 4.37 -5.54 13.39
C VAL A 164 5.39 -6.08 14.39
N GLU A 165 6.58 -6.46 13.95
CA GLU A 165 7.64 -6.93 14.84
C GLU A 165 8.10 -5.83 15.82
N GLU A 166 8.31 -4.61 15.33
CA GLU A 166 8.63 -3.43 16.16
C GLU A 166 7.54 -3.18 17.21
N TYR A 167 6.27 -3.20 16.81
CA TYR A 167 5.13 -3.04 17.71
C TYR A 167 5.05 -4.16 18.75
N MET A 168 5.25 -5.40 18.35
CA MET A 168 5.22 -6.54 19.28
C MET A 168 6.35 -6.47 20.31
N ASN A 169 7.54 -6.02 19.91
CA ASN A 169 8.67 -5.80 20.81
C ASN A 169 8.39 -4.63 21.77
N TRP A 170 7.85 -3.53 21.28
CA TRP A 170 7.41 -2.40 22.12
C TRP A 170 6.33 -2.85 23.12
N ARG A 171 5.33 -3.61 22.68
CA ARG A 171 4.27 -4.13 23.56
C ARG A 171 4.82 -5.04 24.67
N LYS A 172 5.83 -5.88 24.36
CA LYS A 172 6.51 -6.70 25.37
C LYS A 172 7.22 -5.83 26.42
N SER A 173 7.87 -4.76 25.99
CA SER A 173 8.55 -3.84 26.91
C SER A 173 7.59 -3.07 27.82
N GLN A 174 6.39 -2.77 27.38
CA GLN A 174 5.35 -2.09 28.15
C GLN A 174 4.93 -2.91 29.39
N SER A 175 4.91 -4.24 29.31
CA SER A 175 4.56 -5.08 30.44
C SER A 175 5.58 -4.98 31.59
N ALA A 176 6.85 -4.78 31.27
CA ALA A 176 7.89 -4.57 32.27
C ALA A 176 7.81 -3.16 32.88
N PHE A 177 7.42 -2.15 32.10
CA PHE A 177 7.36 -0.76 32.56
C PHE A 177 6.36 -0.55 33.72
N SER A 178 5.18 -1.16 33.64
CA SER A 178 4.19 -1.08 34.74
C SER A 178 4.70 -1.71 36.02
N VAL A 179 5.36 -2.85 35.91
CA VAL A 179 5.96 -3.54 37.11
C VAL A 179 7.11 -2.71 37.68
N ILE A 180 7.96 -2.13 36.82
CA ILE A 180 9.04 -1.24 37.28
C ILE A 180 8.48 -0.03 38.03
N LYS A 181 7.42 0.58 37.49
CA LYS A 181 6.77 1.73 38.13
C LYS A 181 6.23 1.33 39.49
N MET A 182 5.45 0.27 39.57
CA MET A 182 4.90 -0.22 40.86
C MET A 182 6.00 -0.52 41.88
N TYR A 183 7.11 -1.14 41.46
CA TYR A 183 8.25 -1.40 42.34
C TYR A 183 8.90 -0.13 42.87
N ARG A 184 9.09 0.88 42.00
CA ARG A 184 9.67 2.18 42.36
C ARG A 184 8.74 2.95 43.34
N ASP A 185 7.43 2.93 43.09
CA ASP A 185 6.45 3.58 43.94
C ASP A 185 6.42 2.92 45.35
N ASP A 186 6.55 1.58 45.45
CA ASP A 186 6.67 0.85 46.67
C ASP A 186 7.95 1.20 47.45
N CYS A 187 9.09 1.27 46.75
CA CYS A 187 10.36 1.70 47.37
C CYS A 187 10.28 3.15 47.89
N GLU A 188 9.64 4.04 47.16
CA GLU A 188 9.48 5.44 47.53
C GLU A 188 8.57 5.58 48.75
N THR A 189 7.51 4.80 48.86
CA THR A 189 6.64 4.76 50.02
C THR A 189 7.43 4.30 51.29
N ILE A 190 8.26 3.26 51.15
CA ILE A 190 9.11 2.79 52.23
C ILE A 190 10.11 3.86 52.70
N ARG A 191 10.72 4.55 51.70
CA ARG A 191 11.67 5.65 51.97
C ARG A 191 10.97 6.79 52.74
N GLN A 192 9.82 7.23 52.26
CA GLN A 192 9.08 8.33 52.91
C GLN A 192 8.69 7.99 54.34
N ASP A 193 8.14 6.80 54.57
CA ASP A 193 7.81 6.31 55.92
C ASP A 193 9.02 6.34 56.89
N CYS A 194 10.20 5.94 56.40
CA CYS A 194 11.41 5.94 57.22
C CYS A 194 11.87 7.39 57.54
N VAL A 195 11.81 8.28 56.53
CA VAL A 195 12.17 9.70 56.70
C VAL A 195 11.22 10.37 57.71
N ASP A 196 9.90 10.19 57.55
CA ASP A 196 8.90 10.84 58.40
C ASP A 196 9.07 10.43 59.87
N ARG A 197 9.33 9.15 60.10
CA ARG A 197 9.63 8.63 61.47
C ARG A 197 10.90 9.26 62.06
N SER A 198 11.94 9.42 61.22
CA SER A 198 13.21 10.01 61.67
C SER A 198 13.08 11.50 61.94
N LEU A 199 12.33 12.24 61.10
CA LEU A 199 12.01 13.66 61.34
C LEU A 199 11.21 13.85 62.64
N ASN A 200 10.27 12.96 62.91
CA ASN A 200 9.53 13.01 64.20
C ASN A 200 10.44 12.77 65.37
N GLN A 201 11.41 11.88 65.30
CA GLN A 201 12.39 11.65 66.39
C GLN A 201 13.32 12.84 66.59
N LEU A 202 13.72 13.55 65.49
CA LEU A 202 14.46 14.79 65.57
C LEU A 202 13.69 15.89 66.36
N LYS A 203 12.38 16.02 66.07
CA LYS A 203 11.50 16.97 66.75
C LYS A 203 11.38 16.68 68.26
N LEU A 204 11.55 15.39 68.66
CA LEU A 204 11.55 14.95 70.04
C LEU A 204 12.89 15.14 70.78
N GLY A 205 13.89 15.77 70.08
CA GLY A 205 15.19 16.08 70.67
C GLY A 205 16.16 14.90 70.79
N LYS A 206 15.94 13.80 70.08
CA LYS A 206 16.89 12.67 70.07
C LYS A 206 18.16 13.02 69.31
N ASN A 207 19.27 12.31 69.64
CA ASN A 207 20.55 12.51 69.01
C ASN A 207 20.50 12.31 67.48
N PRO A 208 20.91 13.29 66.63
CA PRO A 208 20.87 13.21 65.20
C PRO A 208 21.70 12.05 64.62
N GLU A 209 22.86 11.73 65.19
CA GLU A 209 23.73 10.65 64.73
C GLU A 209 23.04 9.27 64.87
N ASP A 210 22.41 9.03 66.02
CA ASP A 210 21.64 7.81 66.26
C ASP A 210 20.46 7.67 65.30
N ILE A 211 19.76 8.79 65.02
CA ILE A 211 18.65 8.82 64.07
C ILE A 211 19.08 8.51 62.66
N ILE A 212 20.22 9.04 62.18
CA ILE A 212 20.78 8.75 60.87
C ILE A 212 21.14 7.27 60.75
N ASN A 213 21.83 6.72 61.75
CA ASN A 213 22.18 5.32 61.79
C ASN A 213 20.91 4.41 61.76
N GLN A 214 19.90 4.74 62.57
CA GLN A 214 18.65 3.99 62.65
C GLN A 214 17.83 4.12 61.32
N LEU A 215 17.81 5.28 60.70
CA LEU A 215 17.20 5.50 59.37
C LEU A 215 17.84 4.57 58.33
N SER A 216 19.17 4.55 58.27
CA SER A 216 19.94 3.72 57.33
C SER A 216 19.63 2.23 57.50
N VAL A 217 19.69 1.73 58.75
CA VAL A 217 19.39 0.32 59.07
C VAL A 217 17.95 -0.03 58.73
N ASN A 218 16.99 0.82 59.13
CA ASN A 218 15.56 0.58 58.91
C ASN A 218 15.23 0.59 57.38
N LEU A 219 15.78 1.53 56.63
CA LEU A 219 15.54 1.63 55.18
C LEU A 219 16.08 0.39 54.47
N THR A 220 17.34 0.03 54.75
CA THR A 220 17.98 -1.15 54.15
C THR A 220 17.24 -2.44 54.50
N SER A 221 16.86 -2.60 55.78
CA SER A 221 16.10 -3.77 56.24
C SER A 221 14.74 -3.89 55.57
N LYS A 222 13.98 -2.80 55.46
CA LYS A 222 12.66 -2.79 54.81
C LYS A 222 12.75 -3.05 53.30
N LEU A 223 13.71 -2.46 52.58
CA LEU A 223 13.90 -2.71 51.18
C LEU A 223 14.34 -4.13 50.85
N SER A 224 15.18 -4.73 51.69
CA SER A 224 15.65 -6.12 51.55
C SER A 224 14.64 -7.16 52.01
N HIS A 225 13.63 -6.81 52.80
CA HIS A 225 12.70 -7.75 53.43
C HIS A 225 11.92 -8.60 52.42
N LYS A 226 11.24 -7.97 51.46
CA LYS A 226 10.43 -8.70 50.48
C LYS A 226 11.30 -9.63 49.60
N PRO A 227 12.44 -9.21 49.06
CA PRO A 227 13.36 -10.11 48.34
C PRO A 227 13.86 -11.28 49.18
N THR A 228 14.18 -11.02 50.44
CA THR A 228 14.66 -12.08 51.37
C THR A 228 13.59 -13.15 51.66
N ILE A 229 12.33 -12.73 51.87
CA ILE A 229 11.21 -13.68 52.03
C ILE A 229 11.01 -14.52 50.76
N ALA A 230 11.05 -13.86 49.58
CA ALA A 230 10.91 -14.57 48.30
C ALA A 230 12.00 -15.62 48.10
N LEU A 231 13.25 -15.27 48.39
CA LEU A 231 14.39 -16.19 48.35
C LEU A 231 14.29 -17.35 49.34
N ASN A 232 13.88 -17.08 50.57
CA ASN A 232 13.68 -18.14 51.60
C ASN A 232 12.60 -19.13 51.13
N LYS A 233 11.47 -18.64 50.63
CA LYS A 233 10.40 -19.48 50.06
C LYS A 233 10.89 -20.29 48.87
N ALA A 234 11.65 -19.68 47.98
CA ALA A 234 12.24 -20.37 46.82
C ALA A 234 13.23 -21.46 47.25
N GLY A 235 14.01 -21.23 48.32
CA GLY A 235 14.88 -22.24 48.91
C GLY A 235 14.11 -23.43 49.47
N GLN A 236 13.05 -23.17 50.24
CA GLN A 236 12.20 -24.22 50.83
C GLN A 236 11.51 -25.08 49.76
N THR A 237 11.09 -24.48 48.63
CA THR A 237 10.43 -25.15 47.51
C THR A 237 11.40 -25.66 46.45
N ASN A 238 12.71 -25.57 46.66
CA ASN A 238 13.77 -25.91 45.71
C ASN A 238 13.58 -25.27 44.31
N ASN A 239 13.01 -24.06 44.27
CA ASN A 239 12.78 -23.32 43.01
C ASN A 239 14.06 -22.63 42.53
N ARG A 240 14.96 -23.41 41.93
CA ARG A 240 16.26 -22.93 41.42
C ARG A 240 16.11 -21.86 40.35
N LYS A 241 15.01 -21.86 39.57
CA LYS A 241 14.78 -20.82 38.54
C LYS A 241 14.62 -19.44 39.15
N LEU A 242 13.83 -19.33 40.22
CA LEU A 242 13.63 -18.08 40.94
C LEU A 242 14.92 -17.61 41.62
N ILE A 243 15.64 -18.52 42.29
CA ILE A 243 16.93 -18.19 42.91
C ILE A 243 17.93 -17.64 41.88
N ASN A 244 18.08 -18.30 40.74
CA ASN A 244 18.96 -17.87 39.69
C ASN A 244 18.57 -16.50 39.13
N LEU A 245 17.25 -16.26 38.90
CA LEU A 245 16.72 -14.97 38.42
C LEU A 245 17.06 -13.85 39.42
N VAL A 246 16.87 -14.07 40.71
CA VAL A 246 17.22 -13.07 41.72
C VAL A 246 18.74 -12.80 41.75
N CYS A 247 19.55 -13.85 41.64
CA CYS A 247 20.99 -13.67 41.53
C CYS A 247 21.39 -12.82 40.32
N ASP A 248 20.73 -13.00 39.17
CA ASP A 248 20.99 -12.21 37.96
C ASP A 248 20.52 -10.76 38.14
N ILE A 249 19.34 -10.52 38.72
CA ILE A 249 18.82 -9.17 38.99
C ILE A 249 19.75 -8.36 39.92
N PHE A 250 20.22 -8.99 41.00
CA PHE A 250 21.06 -8.32 41.99
C PHE A 250 22.57 -8.46 41.74
N LEU A 251 22.96 -9.02 40.59
CA LEU A 251 24.36 -9.25 40.18
C LEU A 251 25.15 -10.03 41.25
N ILE A 252 24.51 -10.96 41.97
CA ILE A 252 25.13 -11.77 42.99
C ILE A 252 26.05 -12.80 42.34
N ASN A 253 27.32 -12.83 42.73
CA ASN A 253 28.31 -13.74 42.17
C ASN A 253 28.00 -15.22 42.57
N LYS A 254 27.41 -15.97 41.65
CA LYS A 254 27.01 -17.38 41.79
C LYS A 254 28.19 -18.31 42.15
N ARG A 255 29.45 -17.93 41.81
CA ARG A 255 30.66 -18.72 42.11
C ARG A 255 30.95 -18.80 43.63
N LYS A 256 30.41 -17.87 44.44
CA LYS A 256 30.54 -17.86 45.88
C LYS A 256 29.43 -18.68 46.59
N TRP A 257 28.41 -19.09 45.83
CA TRP A 257 27.28 -19.85 46.35
C TRP A 257 27.49 -21.35 46.08
N LYS A 258 28.02 -22.09 47.08
CA LYS A 258 28.11 -23.55 47.05
C LYS A 258 26.87 -24.12 47.72
N THR A 259 26.16 -25.02 47.04
CA THR A 259 25.06 -25.78 47.63
C THR A 259 25.58 -26.71 48.73
N PRO A 260 24.81 -27.01 49.78
CA PRO A 260 25.21 -27.97 50.84
C PRO A 260 25.60 -29.34 50.30
N SER A 261 25.12 -29.74 49.09
CA SER A 261 25.44 -31.02 48.44
C SER A 261 26.81 -31.03 47.72
N GLU A 262 27.53 -29.92 47.60
CA GLU A 262 28.88 -29.82 47.01
C GLU A 262 29.99 -29.69 48.09
N LYS A 263 29.66 -29.89 49.35
CA LYS A 263 30.58 -29.83 50.49
C LYS A 263 31.02 -31.21 51.03
N ASN A 264 30.77 -32.29 50.26
CA ASN A 264 31.32 -33.62 50.60
C ASN A 264 32.31 -34.05 49.53
#